data_41f710c6e46cddd5fb7316558a8d3781
#
_entry.id   41f710c6e46cddd5fb7316558a8d3781
#
_cell.length_a   1.000
_cell.length_b   1.000
_cell.length_c   1.000
_cell.angle_alpha   90.00
_cell.angle_beta   90.00
_cell.angle_gamma   90.00
#
_symmetry.space_group_name_H-M   'P 1'
#
loop_
_entity.id
_entity.type
_entity.pdbx_description
1 polymer ?
#
loop_
_entity_poly.entity_id
_entity_poly.type
_entity_poly.pdbx_seq_one_letter_code
_entity_poly.pdbx_strand_id
1 'polypeptide(L)'
;MWWGVLVLAGSGLAVLPFLVHFDPAARGLGLVDTQRPFGRFLADQALLYGLLAWLAAGAYAWRLLRSEKPVRNVVWAFVAAAVVLSLLAPVDLAGAALVAGLAAIALFALLSPRVEGAERVVWLLVAGGTICVLLPELVYVRDAFDGGSLYRMNTVFKLGFQAWILLALAGVGVLALSGARLGRLRAPWLAVAIALAAASVAYPVAGTYARKRGFEARPTLDGLGWLRARAPGDPGAIAWLRAHAPGDAVVLEAVGPDYSAAGHARISTFTGRPTVLGWPGHEAQWDHDPDARAARVAALYRTPDPARARRLLGAYGVRYVVAGPLERATYGERGLAKWDDLGRRVYDRAGTTVWEILS
;
A
#
# COMPACT_ATOMS: atom_id res chain seq x y z
N MET A 1 -3.77 22.05 27.37
CA MET A 1 -4.22 20.68 27.66
C MET A 1 -5.67 20.40 27.22
N TRP A 2 -6.64 21.22 27.59
CA TRP A 2 -8.07 21.06 27.27
C TRP A 2 -8.41 21.03 25.77
N TRP A 3 -7.75 21.84 24.94
CA TRP A 3 -7.97 21.85 23.49
C TRP A 3 -7.65 20.51 22.82
N GLY A 4 -6.61 19.82 23.26
CA GLY A 4 -6.29 18.48 22.75
C GLY A 4 -7.36 17.45 23.06
N VAL A 5 -7.92 17.49 24.26
CA VAL A 5 -9.03 16.61 24.66
C VAL A 5 -10.30 16.89 23.85
N LEU A 6 -10.63 18.17 23.65
CA LEU A 6 -11.78 18.57 22.83
C LEU A 6 -11.64 18.15 21.36
N VAL A 7 -10.46 18.30 20.79
CA VAL A 7 -10.18 17.86 19.40
C VAL A 7 -10.31 16.32 19.30
N LEU A 8 -9.72 15.57 20.21
CA LEU A 8 -9.82 14.10 20.21
C LEU A 8 -11.26 13.62 20.41
N ALA A 9 -11.98 14.20 21.39
CA ALA A 9 -13.36 13.84 21.64
C ALA A 9 -14.27 14.22 20.46
N GLY A 10 -14.10 15.43 19.89
CA GLY A 10 -14.85 15.87 18.72
C GLY A 10 -14.57 15.03 17.48
N SER A 11 -13.31 14.65 17.23
CA SER A 11 -12.95 13.75 16.14
C SER A 11 -13.54 12.36 16.35
N GLY A 12 -13.48 11.82 17.56
CA GLY A 12 -14.09 10.53 17.91
C GLY A 12 -15.59 10.51 17.66
N LEU A 13 -16.31 11.56 18.11
CA LEU A 13 -17.74 11.71 17.87
C LEU A 13 -18.10 11.84 16.39
N ALA A 14 -17.29 12.57 15.62
CA ALA A 14 -17.51 12.76 14.18
C ALA A 14 -17.41 11.46 13.39
N VAL A 15 -16.50 10.55 13.77
CA VAL A 15 -16.31 9.26 13.08
C VAL A 15 -17.12 8.12 13.70
N LEU A 16 -17.75 8.33 14.84
CA LEU A 16 -18.52 7.29 15.54
C LEU A 16 -19.62 6.66 14.69
N PRO A 17 -20.43 7.40 13.89
CA PRO A 17 -21.44 6.79 13.02
C PRO A 17 -20.84 5.83 11.99
N PHE A 18 -19.64 6.13 11.48
CA PHE A 18 -18.91 5.21 10.61
C PHE A 18 -18.43 3.98 11.38
N LEU A 19 -17.78 4.16 12.54
CA LEU A 19 -17.19 3.05 13.31
C LEU A 19 -18.24 2.04 13.82
N VAL A 20 -19.46 2.50 14.12
CA VAL A 20 -20.55 1.62 14.59
C VAL A 20 -21.07 0.71 13.48
N HIS A 21 -20.98 1.12 12.20
CA HIS A 21 -21.50 0.36 11.06
C HIS A 21 -20.38 -0.26 10.23
N PHE A 22 -19.13 0.04 10.54
CA PHE A 22 -17.98 -0.48 9.80
C PHE A 22 -17.57 -1.85 10.34
N ASP A 23 -17.70 -2.87 9.52
CA ASP A 23 -17.17 -4.21 9.78
C ASP A 23 -15.76 -4.32 9.16
N PRO A 24 -14.69 -4.20 9.96
CA PRO A 24 -13.34 -4.24 9.43
C PRO A 24 -12.96 -5.67 9.04
N ALA A 25 -12.33 -5.84 7.88
CA ALA A 25 -11.68 -7.09 7.51
C ALA A 25 -10.52 -7.49 8.45
N ALA A 26 -10.10 -6.55 9.32
CA ALA A 26 -9.06 -6.78 10.32
C ALA A 26 -9.65 -7.49 11.55
N ARG A 27 -9.11 -8.69 11.87
CA ARG A 27 -9.60 -9.57 12.95
C ARG A 27 -8.79 -9.45 14.24
N GLY A 28 -8.20 -8.28 14.50
CA GLY A 28 -7.40 -8.01 15.69
C GLY A 28 -5.90 -8.06 15.46
N LEU A 29 -5.12 -8.22 16.53
CA LEU A 29 -3.65 -8.26 16.48
C LEU A 29 -3.13 -9.68 16.69
N GLY A 30 -2.07 -10.02 15.94
CA GLY A 30 -1.29 -11.21 16.13
C GLY A 30 0.12 -10.87 16.61
N LEU A 31 0.79 -11.82 17.28
CA LEU A 31 2.21 -11.74 17.60
C LEU A 31 3.02 -12.32 16.43
N VAL A 32 4.15 -11.72 16.16
CA VAL A 32 5.07 -12.21 15.14
C VAL A 32 5.79 -13.44 15.71
N ASP A 33 5.60 -14.59 15.05
CA ASP A 33 6.15 -15.89 15.44
C ASP A 33 7.43 -16.23 14.71
N THR A 34 7.62 -15.69 13.51
CA THR A 34 8.80 -15.92 12.67
C THR A 34 9.58 -14.63 12.51
N GLN A 35 10.78 -14.61 13.06
CA GLN A 35 11.71 -13.48 12.99
C GLN A 35 12.71 -13.72 11.86
N ARG A 36 13.39 -12.66 11.45
CA ARG A 36 14.43 -12.70 10.43
C ARG A 36 15.81 -12.76 11.07
N PRO A 37 16.77 -13.54 10.51
CA PRO A 37 18.16 -13.48 10.96
C PRO A 37 18.67 -12.02 10.99
N PHE A 38 19.44 -11.66 12.04
CA PHE A 38 19.86 -10.30 12.27
C PHE A 38 20.57 -9.64 11.08
N GLY A 39 21.46 -10.38 10.41
CA GLY A 39 22.14 -9.88 9.21
C GLY A 39 21.20 -9.53 8.08
N ARG A 40 20.14 -10.34 7.87
CA ARG A 40 19.12 -10.07 6.86
C ARG A 40 18.25 -8.88 7.27
N PHE A 41 17.87 -8.80 8.55
CA PHE A 41 17.17 -7.63 9.07
C PHE A 41 17.95 -6.34 8.79
N LEU A 42 19.25 -6.28 9.13
CA LEU A 42 20.08 -5.11 8.87
C LEU A 42 20.19 -4.77 7.38
N ALA A 43 20.34 -5.77 6.52
CA ALA A 43 20.39 -5.56 5.07
C ALA A 43 19.08 -4.96 4.53
N ASP A 44 17.93 -5.50 4.96
CA ASP A 44 16.61 -4.98 4.58
C ASP A 44 16.41 -3.53 5.08
N GLN A 45 16.80 -3.23 6.34
CA GLN A 45 16.70 -1.88 6.88
C GLN A 45 17.65 -0.90 6.17
N ALA A 46 18.88 -1.34 5.84
CA ALA A 46 19.84 -0.52 5.11
C ALA A 46 19.35 -0.19 3.70
N LEU A 47 18.73 -1.16 3.02
CA LEU A 47 18.14 -0.97 1.69
C LEU A 47 16.96 0.00 1.71
N LEU A 48 16.05 -0.14 2.69
CA LEU A 48 14.82 0.64 2.76
C LEU A 48 15.02 2.02 3.37
N TYR A 49 15.87 2.13 4.39
CA TYR A 49 16.00 3.32 5.23
C TYR A 49 17.42 3.84 5.34
N GLY A 50 18.42 3.29 4.65
CA GLY A 50 19.84 3.57 4.87
C GLY A 50 20.18 5.06 4.95
N LEU A 51 19.73 5.87 3.99
CA LEU A 51 19.92 7.32 4.03
C LEU A 51 19.19 7.94 5.24
N LEU A 52 17.94 7.56 5.47
CA LEU A 52 17.09 8.14 6.52
C LEU A 52 17.60 7.75 7.91
N ALA A 53 18.03 6.51 8.10
CA ALA A 53 18.68 6.03 9.32
C ALA A 53 19.98 6.76 9.58
N TRP A 54 20.80 7.00 8.55
CA TRP A 54 22.03 7.79 8.67
C TRP A 54 21.74 9.24 9.05
N LEU A 55 20.76 9.87 8.44
CA LEU A 55 20.34 11.22 8.81
C LEU A 55 19.87 11.27 10.26
N ALA A 56 19.03 10.33 10.69
CA ALA A 56 18.58 10.22 12.08
C ALA A 56 19.74 9.95 13.05
N ALA A 57 20.76 9.17 12.65
CA ALA A 57 21.96 8.93 13.45
C ALA A 57 22.69 10.23 13.83
N GLY A 58 22.57 11.29 13.02
CA GLY A 58 23.04 12.63 13.37
C GLY A 58 22.40 13.17 14.63
N ALA A 59 21.10 12.95 14.87
CA ALA A 59 20.43 13.35 16.10
C ALA A 59 20.99 12.61 17.32
N TYR A 60 21.20 11.30 17.21
CA TYR A 60 21.80 10.52 18.28
C TYR A 60 23.25 10.97 18.56
N ALA A 61 24.03 11.23 17.51
CA ALA A 61 25.41 11.73 17.66
C ALA A 61 25.45 13.08 18.38
N TRP A 62 24.64 14.07 17.98
CA TRP A 62 24.68 15.35 18.68
C TRP A 62 24.17 15.22 20.12
N ARG A 63 23.24 14.34 20.41
CA ARG A 63 22.75 14.10 21.77
C ARG A 63 23.88 13.58 22.66
N LEU A 64 24.68 12.64 22.16
CA LEU A 64 25.86 12.12 22.87
C LEU A 64 26.90 13.18 23.11
N LEU A 65 27.23 13.98 22.07
CA LEU A 65 28.29 14.97 22.12
C LEU A 65 28.00 16.16 23.06
N ARG A 66 26.71 16.54 23.17
CA ARG A 66 26.29 17.77 23.87
C ARG A 66 25.61 17.52 25.19
N SER A 67 25.38 16.28 25.57
CA SER A 67 24.77 15.96 26.86
C SER A 67 25.79 16.10 28.00
N GLU A 68 25.30 16.61 29.13
CA GLU A 68 26.01 16.54 30.40
C GLU A 68 26.32 15.09 30.76
N LYS A 69 27.36 14.87 31.59
CA LYS A 69 27.82 13.54 32.01
C LYS A 69 26.65 12.61 32.44
N PRO A 70 25.73 13.01 33.35
CA PRO A 70 24.67 12.10 33.80
C PRO A 70 23.74 11.71 32.66
N VAL A 71 23.32 12.63 31.80
CA VAL A 71 22.44 12.33 30.64
C VAL A 71 23.19 11.46 29.64
N ARG A 72 24.44 11.73 29.38
CA ARG A 72 25.29 10.93 28.48
C ARG A 72 25.45 9.50 28.99
N ASN A 73 25.61 9.30 30.29
CA ASN A 73 25.70 7.97 30.88
C ASN A 73 24.39 7.19 30.72
N VAL A 74 23.24 7.84 30.88
CA VAL A 74 21.92 7.21 30.62
C VAL A 74 21.81 6.80 29.15
N VAL A 75 22.18 7.65 28.20
CA VAL A 75 22.16 7.30 26.78
C VAL A 75 23.10 6.13 26.48
N TRP A 76 24.36 6.15 27.06
CA TRP A 76 25.25 5.00 26.92
C TRP A 76 24.71 3.72 27.56
N ALA A 77 24.00 3.83 28.68
CA ALA A 77 23.35 2.68 29.29
C ALA A 77 22.27 2.07 28.36
N PHE A 78 21.47 2.91 27.69
CA PHE A 78 20.51 2.42 26.68
C PHE A 78 21.20 1.79 25.47
N VAL A 79 22.28 2.40 24.97
CA VAL A 79 23.08 1.81 23.88
C VAL A 79 23.64 0.46 24.31
N ALA A 80 24.27 0.40 25.49
CA ALA A 80 24.83 -0.84 26.02
C ALA A 80 23.74 -1.91 26.21
N ALA A 81 22.59 -1.53 26.80
CA ALA A 81 21.46 -2.44 26.96
C ALA A 81 20.92 -2.95 25.61
N ALA A 82 20.78 -2.09 24.62
CA ALA A 82 20.35 -2.49 23.28
C ALA A 82 21.36 -3.46 22.63
N VAL A 83 22.66 -3.19 22.75
CA VAL A 83 23.72 -4.08 22.25
C VAL A 83 23.70 -5.42 23.00
N VAL A 84 23.63 -5.41 24.33
CA VAL A 84 23.57 -6.63 25.14
C VAL A 84 22.34 -7.45 24.81
N LEU A 85 21.15 -6.81 24.73
CA LEU A 85 19.93 -7.49 24.33
C LEU A 85 20.02 -8.06 22.92
N SER A 86 20.65 -7.34 21.99
CA SER A 86 20.86 -7.83 20.62
C SER A 86 21.82 -9.01 20.56
N LEU A 87 22.80 -9.06 21.46
CA LEU A 87 23.79 -10.17 21.54
C LEU A 87 23.23 -11.39 22.31
N LEU A 88 22.41 -11.15 23.34
CA LEU A 88 21.84 -12.20 24.18
C LEU A 88 20.50 -12.70 23.69
N ALA A 89 19.77 -11.92 22.88
CA ALA A 89 18.52 -12.34 22.29
C ALA A 89 18.78 -13.51 21.34
N PRO A 90 17.84 -14.46 21.18
CA PRO A 90 17.84 -15.37 20.04
C PRO A 90 18.12 -14.56 18.77
N VAL A 91 18.93 -15.11 17.87
CA VAL A 91 19.37 -14.42 16.64
C VAL A 91 18.22 -13.71 15.93
N ASP A 92 17.03 -14.26 16.05
CA ASP A 92 15.81 -13.77 15.43
C ASP A 92 15.20 -12.53 16.09
N LEU A 93 15.50 -12.22 17.36
CA LEU A 93 14.99 -11.04 18.10
C LEU A 93 15.98 -9.88 18.15
N ALA A 94 17.23 -10.08 17.75
CA ALA A 94 18.29 -9.08 17.86
C ALA A 94 17.96 -7.78 17.09
N GLY A 95 17.30 -7.88 15.94
CA GLY A 95 16.84 -6.72 15.17
C GLY A 95 15.81 -5.88 15.89
N ALA A 96 14.81 -6.51 16.47
CA ALA A 96 13.77 -5.84 17.27
C ALA A 96 14.39 -5.20 18.52
N ALA A 97 15.31 -5.88 19.21
CA ALA A 97 16.00 -5.37 20.39
C ALA A 97 16.83 -4.10 20.07
N LEU A 98 17.55 -4.10 18.95
CA LEU A 98 18.29 -2.93 18.47
C LEU A 98 17.36 -1.73 18.25
N VAL A 99 16.28 -1.92 17.49
CA VAL A 99 15.33 -0.84 17.18
C VAL A 99 14.60 -0.36 18.45
N ALA A 100 14.26 -1.26 19.37
CA ALA A 100 13.67 -0.90 20.66
C ALA A 100 14.62 -0.01 21.48
N GLY A 101 15.92 -0.32 21.52
CA GLY A 101 16.93 0.52 22.15
C GLY A 101 17.01 1.91 21.51
N LEU A 102 16.99 2.01 20.18
CA LEU A 102 16.99 3.29 19.48
C LEU A 102 15.70 4.08 19.78
N ALA A 103 14.54 3.44 19.78
CA ALA A 103 13.26 4.06 20.12
C ALA A 103 13.27 4.58 21.58
N ALA A 104 13.80 3.80 22.53
CA ALA A 104 13.91 4.20 23.94
C ALA A 104 14.81 5.46 24.10
N ILE A 105 15.93 5.53 23.41
CA ILE A 105 16.80 6.72 23.43
C ILE A 105 16.05 7.93 22.84
N ALA A 106 15.34 7.75 21.73
CA ALA A 106 14.58 8.82 21.09
C ALA A 106 13.45 9.35 22.01
N LEU A 107 12.73 8.46 22.66
CA LEU A 107 11.69 8.81 23.64
C LEU A 107 12.30 9.51 24.87
N PHE A 108 13.41 9.01 25.39
CA PHE A 108 14.14 9.66 26.48
C PHE A 108 14.56 11.09 26.12
N ALA A 109 15.06 11.28 24.89
CA ALA A 109 15.42 12.61 24.40
C ALA A 109 14.19 13.51 24.25
N LEU A 110 13.10 13.01 23.66
CA LEU A 110 11.84 13.74 23.49
C LEU A 110 11.24 14.22 24.80
N LEU A 111 11.27 13.36 25.84
CA LEU A 111 10.72 13.66 27.16
C LEU A 111 11.66 14.51 28.03
N SER A 112 12.89 14.76 27.60
CA SER A 112 13.86 15.57 28.34
C SER A 112 13.40 17.03 28.43
N PRO A 113 13.33 17.63 29.63
CA PRO A 113 12.99 19.06 29.80
C PRO A 113 13.95 20.02 29.09
N ARG A 114 15.19 19.55 28.80
CA ARG A 114 16.25 20.35 28.16
C ARG A 114 16.12 20.36 26.62
N VAL A 115 15.18 19.61 26.05
CA VAL A 115 14.95 19.55 24.61
C VAL A 115 13.74 20.41 24.28
N GLU A 116 13.94 21.44 23.47
CA GLU A 116 12.92 22.43 23.16
C GLU A 116 12.86 22.77 21.66
N GLY A 117 11.80 23.44 21.26
CA GLY A 117 11.63 23.98 19.90
C GLY A 117 11.79 22.93 18.81
N ALA A 118 12.53 23.27 17.77
CA ALA A 118 12.74 22.43 16.59
C ALA A 118 13.42 21.08 16.93
N GLU A 119 14.29 21.05 17.95
CA GLU A 119 14.93 19.82 18.39
C GLU A 119 13.91 18.82 18.94
N ARG A 120 12.89 19.28 19.68
CA ARG A 120 11.82 18.42 20.19
C ARG A 120 11.01 17.81 19.06
N VAL A 121 10.75 18.58 18.00
CA VAL A 121 10.07 18.08 16.81
C VAL A 121 10.90 16.99 16.12
N VAL A 122 12.21 17.18 15.98
CA VAL A 122 13.11 16.15 15.43
C VAL A 122 13.02 14.86 16.24
N TRP A 123 13.09 14.95 17.59
CA TRP A 123 13.01 13.75 18.43
C TRP A 123 11.64 13.08 18.40
N LEU A 124 10.55 13.84 18.26
CA LEU A 124 9.22 13.30 18.05
C LEU A 124 9.16 12.47 16.76
N LEU A 125 9.68 13.00 15.67
CA LEU A 125 9.69 12.33 14.36
C LEU A 125 10.60 11.10 14.36
N VAL A 126 11.79 11.17 14.99
CA VAL A 126 12.69 10.03 15.14
C VAL A 126 12.05 8.94 16.00
N ALA A 127 11.43 9.28 17.13
CA ALA A 127 10.74 8.31 17.98
C ALA A 127 9.59 7.64 17.25
N GLY A 128 8.72 8.43 16.60
CA GLY A 128 7.62 7.90 15.80
C GLY A 128 8.09 6.98 14.67
N GLY A 129 9.10 7.40 13.92
CA GLY A 129 9.66 6.62 12.82
C GLY A 129 10.29 5.30 13.31
N THR A 130 11.08 5.32 14.38
CA THR A 130 11.68 4.09 14.95
C THR A 130 10.63 3.16 15.55
N ILE A 131 9.57 3.67 16.17
CA ILE A 131 8.45 2.87 16.66
C ILE A 131 7.71 2.21 15.46
N CYS A 132 7.50 2.92 14.37
CA CYS A 132 6.90 2.35 13.16
C CYS A 132 7.76 1.24 12.54
N VAL A 133 9.08 1.28 12.67
CA VAL A 133 9.98 0.17 12.28
C VAL A 133 9.90 -0.99 13.26
N LEU A 134 9.76 -0.72 14.57
CA LEU A 134 9.74 -1.73 15.62
C LEU A 134 8.44 -2.55 15.60
N LEU A 135 7.29 -1.89 15.51
CA LEU A 135 5.98 -2.55 15.68
C LEU A 135 5.78 -3.78 14.77
N PRO A 136 6.12 -3.74 13.46
CA PRO A 136 5.96 -4.91 12.59
C PRO A 136 6.87 -6.09 12.93
N GLU A 137 7.87 -5.89 13.75
CA GLU A 137 8.75 -6.98 14.23
C GLU A 137 8.19 -7.67 15.50
N LEU A 138 7.17 -7.08 16.12
CA LEU A 138 6.55 -7.60 17.36
C LEU A 138 5.11 -8.04 17.13
N VAL A 139 4.33 -7.23 16.40
CA VAL A 139 2.90 -7.44 16.21
C VAL A 139 2.50 -7.18 14.75
N TYR A 140 1.40 -7.81 14.34
CA TYR A 140 0.79 -7.54 13.04
C TYR A 140 -0.74 -7.50 13.15
N VAL A 141 -1.38 -6.83 12.19
CA VAL A 141 -2.84 -6.83 12.06
C VAL A 141 -3.25 -8.10 11.32
N ARG A 142 -4.10 -8.91 11.95
CA ARG A 142 -4.69 -10.08 11.30
C ARG A 142 -5.68 -9.62 10.25
N ASP A 143 -5.41 -9.96 9.02
CA ASP A 143 -6.24 -9.61 7.85
C ASP A 143 -6.37 -10.82 6.92
N ALA A 144 -6.78 -10.60 5.67
CA ALA A 144 -6.94 -11.66 4.67
C ALA A 144 -5.68 -12.48 4.38
N PHE A 145 -4.50 -12.04 4.80
CA PHE A 145 -3.23 -12.77 4.64
C PHE A 145 -2.83 -13.57 5.89
N ASP A 146 -3.65 -13.53 6.96
CA ASP A 146 -3.37 -14.25 8.21
C ASP A 146 -3.23 -15.76 7.95
N GLY A 147 -2.25 -16.39 8.61
CA GLY A 147 -1.92 -17.81 8.43
C GLY A 147 -1.09 -18.14 7.17
N GLY A 148 -0.83 -17.18 6.27
CA GLY A 148 0.00 -17.37 5.09
C GLY A 148 1.43 -16.86 5.25
N SER A 149 2.28 -17.06 4.24
CA SER A 149 3.66 -16.53 4.22
C SER A 149 3.74 -15.00 4.19
N LEU A 150 2.65 -14.33 3.84
CA LEU A 150 2.53 -12.87 3.76
C LEU A 150 1.71 -12.27 4.92
N TYR A 151 1.49 -13.01 6.00
CA TYR A 151 0.60 -12.68 7.12
C TYR A 151 0.80 -11.27 7.71
N ARG A 152 2.00 -10.71 7.66
CA ARG A 152 2.29 -9.35 8.15
C ARG A 152 2.53 -8.31 7.05
N MET A 153 2.29 -8.65 5.78
CA MET A 153 2.62 -7.81 4.63
C MET A 153 2.01 -6.40 4.75
N ASN A 154 0.72 -6.31 5.03
CA ASN A 154 0.03 -5.03 5.15
C ASN A 154 0.53 -4.19 6.33
N THR A 155 0.85 -4.82 7.47
CA THR A 155 1.41 -4.14 8.64
C THR A 155 2.79 -3.58 8.33
N VAL A 156 3.66 -4.39 7.74
CA VAL A 156 5.00 -3.97 7.30
C VAL A 156 4.91 -2.83 6.29
N PHE A 157 4.03 -2.96 5.28
CA PHE A 157 3.87 -1.94 4.25
C PHE A 157 3.38 -0.61 4.83
N LYS A 158 2.29 -0.64 5.61
CA LYS A 158 1.67 0.58 6.15
C LYS A 158 2.58 1.29 7.15
N LEU A 159 3.13 0.58 8.13
CA LEU A 159 4.02 1.16 9.13
C LEU A 159 5.38 1.53 8.55
N GLY A 160 5.90 0.74 7.61
CA GLY A 160 7.13 1.05 6.89
C GLY A 160 7.03 2.35 6.09
N PHE A 161 5.89 2.60 5.44
CA PHE A 161 5.65 3.85 4.73
C PHE A 161 5.60 5.05 5.70
N GLN A 162 4.93 4.90 6.85
CA GLN A 162 4.92 5.93 7.90
C GLN A 162 6.33 6.18 8.45
N ALA A 163 7.10 5.12 8.73
CA ALA A 163 8.50 5.24 9.16
C ALA A 163 9.32 6.04 8.16
N TRP A 164 9.15 5.76 6.86
CA TRP A 164 9.85 6.46 5.79
C TRP A 164 9.56 7.97 5.79
N ILE A 165 8.29 8.36 5.89
CA ILE A 165 7.87 9.78 5.93
C ILE A 165 8.43 10.46 7.20
N LEU A 166 8.23 9.86 8.38
CA LEU A 166 8.65 10.45 9.64
C LEU A 166 10.17 10.62 9.72
N LEU A 167 10.93 9.60 9.31
CA LEU A 167 12.39 9.67 9.30
C LEU A 167 12.93 10.62 8.22
N ALA A 168 12.24 10.76 7.08
CA ALA A 168 12.61 11.75 6.06
C ALA A 168 12.46 13.19 6.61
N LEU A 169 11.32 13.49 7.23
CA LEU A 169 11.08 14.78 7.88
C LEU A 169 12.06 15.03 9.02
N ALA A 170 12.33 14.02 9.85
CA ALA A 170 13.38 14.10 10.88
C ALA A 170 14.75 14.43 10.27
N GLY A 171 15.11 13.75 9.17
CA GLY A 171 16.34 13.97 8.44
C GLY A 171 16.52 15.42 7.98
N VAL A 172 15.47 16.05 7.45
CA VAL A 172 15.48 17.48 7.11
C VAL A 172 15.76 18.34 8.34
N GLY A 173 15.10 18.06 9.48
CA GLY A 173 15.34 18.76 10.74
C GLY A 173 16.78 18.57 11.25
N VAL A 174 17.33 17.35 11.13
CA VAL A 174 18.73 17.07 11.51
C VAL A 174 19.70 17.85 10.61
N LEU A 175 19.48 17.89 9.30
CA LEU A 175 20.29 18.68 8.37
C LEU A 175 20.28 20.17 8.73
N ALA A 176 19.12 20.74 9.02
CA ALA A 176 18.98 22.14 9.40
C ALA A 176 19.74 22.47 10.70
N LEU A 177 19.69 21.56 11.69
CA LEU A 177 20.32 21.76 12.99
C LEU A 177 21.80 21.31 13.04
N SER A 178 22.30 20.57 12.03
CA SER A 178 23.61 19.91 12.05
C SER A 178 24.77 20.86 12.22
N GLY A 179 24.70 22.07 11.63
CA GLY A 179 25.77 23.07 11.72
C GLY A 179 26.10 23.46 13.15
N ALA A 180 25.08 23.70 13.98
CA ALA A 180 25.22 24.06 15.36
C ALA A 180 25.48 22.87 16.31
N ARG A 181 25.17 21.63 15.88
CA ARG A 181 25.06 20.44 16.76
C ARG A 181 26.21 19.45 16.59
N LEU A 182 26.70 19.20 15.38
CA LEU A 182 27.68 18.14 15.07
C LEU A 182 29.15 18.64 15.11
N GLY A 183 29.41 19.94 15.05
CA GLY A 183 30.75 20.48 15.08
C GLY A 183 31.64 19.83 14.00
N ARG A 184 32.82 19.31 14.40
CA ARG A 184 33.79 18.68 13.49
C ARG A 184 33.28 17.44 12.77
N LEU A 185 32.27 16.76 13.32
CA LEU A 185 31.66 15.56 12.69
C LEU A 185 30.68 15.88 11.57
N ARG A 186 30.31 17.17 11.39
CA ARG A 186 29.36 17.58 10.35
C ARG A 186 29.81 17.22 8.94
N ALA A 187 31.12 17.52 8.63
CA ALA A 187 31.64 17.30 7.28
C ALA A 187 31.66 15.80 6.89
N PRO A 188 32.26 14.88 7.67
CA PRO A 188 32.24 13.47 7.33
C PRO A 188 30.82 12.87 7.36
N TRP A 189 29.95 13.32 8.27
CA TRP A 189 28.54 12.87 8.29
C TRP A 189 27.78 13.29 7.04
N LEU A 190 27.95 14.55 6.56
CA LEU A 190 27.35 15.01 5.31
C LEU A 190 27.92 14.28 4.10
N ALA A 191 29.20 13.98 4.05
CA ALA A 191 29.81 13.23 2.96
C ALA A 191 29.15 11.85 2.79
N VAL A 192 28.92 11.13 3.89
CA VAL A 192 28.20 9.85 3.86
C VAL A 192 26.74 10.05 3.47
N ALA A 193 26.07 11.08 3.99
CA ALA A 193 24.68 11.39 3.60
C ALA A 193 24.54 11.64 2.09
N ILE A 194 25.47 12.40 1.50
CA ILE A 194 25.51 12.67 0.06
C ILE A 194 25.77 11.38 -0.73
N ALA A 195 26.70 10.54 -0.30
CA ALA A 195 26.98 9.26 -0.94
C ALA A 195 25.74 8.33 -0.91
N LEU A 196 25.05 8.24 0.23
CA LEU A 196 23.84 7.45 0.36
C LEU A 196 22.67 8.04 -0.48
N ALA A 197 22.55 9.36 -0.53
CA ALA A 197 21.56 10.01 -1.39
C ALA A 197 21.83 9.71 -2.88
N ALA A 198 23.08 9.81 -3.32
CA ALA A 198 23.46 9.45 -4.69
C ALA A 198 23.18 7.97 -5.00
N ALA A 199 23.49 7.06 -4.07
CA ALA A 199 23.15 5.64 -4.21
C ALA A 199 21.64 5.41 -4.26
N SER A 200 20.84 6.15 -3.48
CA SER A 200 19.38 6.05 -3.48
C SER A 200 18.75 6.48 -4.80
N VAL A 201 19.39 7.35 -5.58
CA VAL A 201 18.92 7.77 -6.91
C VAL A 201 19.13 6.66 -7.96
N ALA A 202 20.06 5.74 -7.74
CA ALA A 202 20.34 4.67 -8.71
C ALA A 202 19.10 3.78 -8.98
N TYR A 203 18.34 3.44 -7.93
CA TYR A 203 17.15 2.59 -8.08
C TYR A 203 16.03 3.25 -8.90
N PRO A 204 15.53 4.48 -8.59
CA PRO A 204 14.49 5.10 -9.41
C PRO A 204 14.94 5.32 -10.86
N VAL A 205 16.20 5.61 -11.10
CA VAL A 205 16.73 5.76 -12.47
C VAL A 205 16.74 4.42 -13.20
N ALA A 206 17.43 3.42 -12.65
CA ALA A 206 17.55 2.10 -13.28
C ALA A 206 16.20 1.39 -13.37
N GLY A 207 15.40 1.45 -12.29
CA GLY A 207 14.09 0.84 -12.25
C GLY A 207 13.10 1.49 -13.23
N THR A 208 13.13 2.81 -13.37
CA THR A 208 12.31 3.51 -14.37
C THR A 208 12.74 3.15 -15.78
N TYR A 209 14.05 3.14 -16.05
CA TYR A 209 14.58 2.75 -17.35
C TYR A 209 14.17 1.32 -17.72
N ALA A 210 14.36 0.36 -16.82
CA ALA A 210 13.99 -1.03 -17.04
C ALA A 210 12.47 -1.21 -17.21
N ARG A 211 11.67 -0.56 -16.37
CA ARG A 211 10.20 -0.65 -16.43
C ARG A 211 9.63 -0.02 -17.69
N LYS A 212 10.28 1.00 -18.22
CA LYS A 212 9.91 1.68 -19.47
C LYS A 212 10.60 1.07 -20.70
N ARG A 213 11.24 -0.09 -20.55
CA ARG A 213 11.94 -0.78 -21.64
C ARG A 213 12.85 0.17 -22.44
N GLY A 214 13.71 0.91 -21.74
CA GLY A 214 14.63 1.87 -22.36
C GLY A 214 13.96 3.11 -22.96
N PHE A 215 12.71 3.42 -22.61
CA PHE A 215 11.91 4.51 -23.20
C PHE A 215 11.66 4.35 -24.71
N GLU A 216 11.61 3.12 -25.21
CA GLU A 216 11.33 2.84 -26.64
C GLU A 216 9.92 3.30 -27.05
N ALA A 217 8.95 3.25 -26.13
CA ALA A 217 7.60 3.72 -26.39
C ALA A 217 7.51 5.25 -26.29
N ARG A 218 6.74 5.88 -27.19
CA ARG A 218 6.48 7.32 -27.10
C ARG A 218 5.77 7.64 -25.78
N PRO A 219 6.20 8.70 -25.08
CA PRO A 219 5.50 9.16 -23.89
C PRO A 219 4.05 9.52 -24.20
N THR A 220 3.12 9.08 -23.36
CA THR A 220 1.69 9.40 -23.50
C THR A 220 1.04 9.54 -22.13
N LEU A 221 0.10 10.48 -22.03
CA LEU A 221 -0.82 10.60 -20.89
C LEU A 221 -2.14 9.82 -21.12
N ASP A 222 -2.28 9.16 -22.27
CA ASP A 222 -3.43 8.33 -22.58
C ASP A 222 -3.34 7.00 -21.84
N GLY A 223 -4.04 6.90 -20.71
CA GLY A 223 -4.13 5.68 -19.90
C GLY A 223 -4.80 4.48 -20.61
N LEU A 224 -5.49 4.69 -21.73
CA LEU A 224 -6.11 3.64 -22.55
C LEU A 224 -5.26 3.19 -23.73
N GLY A 225 -4.08 3.81 -23.94
CA GLY A 225 -3.21 3.50 -25.09
C GLY A 225 -2.81 2.03 -25.17
N TRP A 226 -2.52 1.38 -24.06
CA TRP A 226 -2.19 -0.04 -23.98
C TRP A 226 -3.38 -0.94 -24.37
N LEU A 227 -4.60 -0.50 -24.05
CA LEU A 227 -5.84 -1.25 -24.34
C LEU A 227 -6.16 -1.24 -25.83
N ARG A 228 -5.88 -0.12 -26.55
CA ARG A 228 -6.08 -0.03 -28.00
C ARG A 228 -5.27 -1.05 -28.78
N ALA A 229 -4.09 -1.39 -28.31
CA ALA A 229 -3.25 -2.40 -28.97
C ALA A 229 -3.76 -3.83 -28.77
N ARG A 230 -4.49 -4.12 -27.68
CA ARG A 230 -4.94 -5.47 -27.32
C ARG A 230 -6.40 -5.72 -27.66
N ALA A 231 -7.25 -4.74 -27.44
CA ALA A 231 -8.68 -4.78 -27.65
C ALA A 231 -9.14 -3.45 -28.24
N PRO A 232 -8.96 -3.24 -29.56
CA PRO A 232 -9.19 -1.94 -30.20
C PRO A 232 -10.61 -1.38 -30.02
N GLY A 233 -11.62 -2.24 -29.80
CA GLY A 233 -13.00 -1.85 -29.57
C GLY A 233 -13.29 -1.38 -28.13
N ASP A 234 -12.51 -1.84 -27.14
CA ASP A 234 -12.78 -1.57 -25.72
C ASP A 234 -12.70 -0.07 -25.36
N PRO A 235 -11.73 0.73 -25.81
CA PRO A 235 -11.72 2.16 -25.51
C PRO A 235 -12.98 2.89 -26.01
N GLY A 236 -13.51 2.49 -27.15
CA GLY A 236 -14.76 3.03 -27.67
C GLY A 236 -15.98 2.60 -26.86
N ALA A 237 -16.03 1.33 -26.41
CA ALA A 237 -17.08 0.82 -25.52
C ALA A 237 -17.04 1.55 -24.16
N ILE A 238 -15.85 1.76 -23.61
CA ILE A 238 -15.63 2.54 -22.37
C ILE A 238 -16.14 3.99 -22.55
N ALA A 239 -15.76 4.64 -23.63
CA ALA A 239 -16.23 6.00 -23.93
C ALA A 239 -17.75 6.07 -24.08
N TRP A 240 -18.35 5.09 -24.77
CA TRP A 240 -19.78 5.00 -24.94
C TRP A 240 -20.50 4.82 -23.58
N LEU A 241 -20.06 3.87 -22.76
CA LEU A 241 -20.61 3.62 -21.42
C LEU A 241 -20.48 4.85 -20.52
N ARG A 242 -19.36 5.56 -20.55
CA ARG A 242 -19.20 6.81 -19.79
C ARG A 242 -20.18 7.88 -20.17
N ALA A 243 -20.50 7.99 -21.46
CA ALA A 243 -21.39 9.02 -21.99
C ALA A 243 -22.88 8.69 -21.81
N HIS A 244 -23.26 7.40 -21.84
CA HIS A 244 -24.66 7.00 -21.96
C HIS A 244 -25.19 6.16 -20.79
N ALA A 245 -24.31 5.39 -20.09
CA ALA A 245 -24.74 4.56 -18.97
C ALA A 245 -24.92 5.39 -17.70
N PRO A 246 -25.99 5.22 -16.91
CA PRO A 246 -26.13 5.79 -15.58
C PRO A 246 -24.96 5.43 -14.66
N GLY A 247 -24.68 6.28 -13.66
CA GLY A 247 -23.57 6.10 -12.74
C GLY A 247 -23.61 4.82 -11.91
N ASP A 248 -24.81 4.36 -11.61
CA ASP A 248 -25.14 3.17 -10.80
C ASP A 248 -25.41 1.90 -11.65
N ALA A 249 -25.33 2.01 -12.97
CA ALA A 249 -25.59 0.88 -13.87
C ALA A 249 -24.54 -0.21 -13.72
N VAL A 250 -24.94 -1.39 -13.32
CA VAL A 250 -24.05 -2.55 -13.19
C VAL A 250 -23.66 -3.09 -14.56
N VAL A 251 -22.35 -3.24 -14.76
CA VAL A 251 -21.76 -3.79 -15.99
C VAL A 251 -21.29 -5.23 -15.73
N LEU A 252 -21.50 -6.13 -16.67
CA LEU A 252 -20.90 -7.47 -16.68
C LEU A 252 -19.68 -7.47 -17.58
N GLU A 253 -18.54 -7.86 -17.05
CA GLU A 253 -17.25 -8.01 -17.74
C GLU A 253 -16.48 -9.25 -17.26
N ALA A 254 -15.39 -9.61 -17.92
CA ALA A 254 -14.60 -10.79 -17.57
C ALA A 254 -13.91 -10.66 -16.22
N VAL A 255 -14.02 -11.72 -15.41
CA VAL A 255 -13.34 -11.86 -14.11
C VAL A 255 -12.07 -12.70 -14.27
N GLY A 256 -11.00 -12.28 -13.59
CA GLY A 256 -9.72 -12.98 -13.55
C GLY A 256 -8.77 -12.35 -12.56
N PRO A 257 -7.46 -12.71 -12.62
CA PRO A 257 -6.49 -12.24 -11.63
C PRO A 257 -6.41 -10.72 -11.54
N ASP A 258 -6.26 -10.23 -10.30
CA ASP A 258 -6.09 -8.82 -10.00
C ASP A 258 -4.88 -8.24 -10.73
N TYR A 259 -4.98 -6.99 -11.19
CA TYR A 259 -3.90 -6.27 -11.88
C TYR A 259 -3.29 -7.02 -13.07
N SER A 260 -3.99 -7.99 -13.63
CA SER A 260 -3.45 -8.79 -14.72
C SER A 260 -3.17 -7.96 -15.97
N ALA A 261 -2.11 -8.32 -16.69
CA ALA A 261 -1.79 -7.68 -17.97
C ALA A 261 -2.89 -7.89 -19.03
N ALA A 262 -3.80 -8.85 -18.85
CA ALA A 262 -4.95 -9.07 -19.72
C ALA A 262 -6.00 -7.97 -19.58
N GLY A 263 -6.04 -7.25 -18.46
CA GLY A 263 -6.94 -6.12 -18.23
C GLY A 263 -8.31 -6.53 -17.69
N HIS A 264 -8.38 -7.52 -16.80
CA HIS A 264 -9.60 -7.81 -16.06
C HIS A 264 -10.05 -6.58 -15.27
N ALA A 265 -11.37 -6.41 -15.10
CA ALA A 265 -12.01 -5.23 -14.52
C ALA A 265 -11.73 -3.90 -15.25
N ARG A 266 -11.33 -3.93 -16.53
CA ARG A 266 -11.00 -2.72 -17.30
C ARG A 266 -12.20 -1.84 -17.58
N ILE A 267 -13.36 -2.45 -17.79
CA ILE A 267 -14.59 -1.70 -18.11
C ILE A 267 -15.04 -0.92 -16.88
N SER A 268 -15.21 -1.57 -15.74
CA SER A 268 -15.59 -0.91 -14.48
C SER A 268 -14.55 0.11 -14.04
N THR A 269 -13.25 -0.22 -14.09
CA THR A 269 -12.15 0.68 -13.72
C THR A 269 -12.17 1.98 -14.52
N PHE A 270 -12.32 1.89 -15.84
CA PHE A 270 -12.25 3.08 -16.69
C PHE A 270 -13.59 3.78 -16.91
N THR A 271 -14.70 3.17 -16.56
CA THR A 271 -16.02 3.82 -16.62
C THR A 271 -16.48 4.40 -15.29
N GLY A 272 -15.96 3.89 -14.15
CA GLY A 272 -16.49 4.16 -12.82
C GLY A 272 -17.86 3.53 -12.57
N ARG A 273 -18.30 2.56 -13.40
CA ARG A 273 -19.55 1.83 -13.21
C ARG A 273 -19.31 0.59 -12.35
N PRO A 274 -20.24 0.25 -11.44
CA PRO A 274 -20.14 -0.98 -10.68
C PRO A 274 -20.15 -2.20 -11.61
N THR A 275 -19.46 -3.26 -11.20
CA THR A 275 -19.47 -4.55 -11.91
C THR A 275 -19.87 -5.67 -10.96
N VAL A 276 -20.28 -6.82 -11.50
CA VAL A 276 -20.69 -8.00 -10.69
C VAL A 276 -19.53 -8.47 -9.82
N LEU A 277 -18.33 -8.51 -10.37
CA LEU A 277 -17.09 -8.78 -9.66
C LEU A 277 -15.94 -8.12 -10.42
N GLY A 278 -15.25 -7.24 -9.74
CA GLY A 278 -14.06 -6.57 -10.28
C GLY A 278 -12.81 -7.44 -10.07
N TRP A 279 -12.10 -7.15 -9.00
CA TRP A 279 -10.89 -7.86 -8.62
C TRP A 279 -11.14 -8.80 -7.44
N PRO A 280 -11.11 -10.14 -7.66
CA PRO A 280 -11.41 -11.12 -6.62
C PRO A 280 -10.57 -10.97 -5.35
N GLY A 281 -9.27 -10.69 -5.47
CA GLY A 281 -8.39 -10.50 -4.32
C GLY A 281 -8.74 -9.28 -3.47
N HIS A 282 -9.30 -8.22 -4.08
CA HIS A 282 -9.78 -7.06 -3.33
C HIS A 282 -11.02 -7.39 -2.52
N GLU A 283 -11.97 -8.16 -3.08
CA GLU A 283 -13.15 -8.64 -2.36
C GLU A 283 -12.74 -9.55 -1.18
N ALA A 284 -11.81 -10.47 -1.42
CA ALA A 284 -11.28 -11.34 -0.38
C ALA A 284 -10.59 -10.57 0.76
N GLN A 285 -9.94 -9.44 0.47
CA GLN A 285 -9.35 -8.57 1.50
C GLN A 285 -10.41 -7.94 2.43
N TRP A 286 -11.66 -7.85 1.97
CA TRP A 286 -12.82 -7.42 2.76
C TRP A 286 -13.62 -8.57 3.36
N ASP A 287 -13.03 -9.78 3.41
CA ASP A 287 -13.65 -11.01 3.94
C ASP A 287 -14.87 -11.48 3.14
N HIS A 288 -14.97 -11.08 1.88
CA HIS A 288 -16.00 -11.57 0.98
C HIS A 288 -15.48 -12.79 0.22
N ASP A 289 -16.36 -13.80 0.01
CA ASP A 289 -16.06 -14.92 -0.86
C ASP A 289 -16.30 -14.54 -2.33
N PRO A 290 -15.24 -14.32 -3.14
CA PRO A 290 -15.38 -13.98 -4.55
C PRO A 290 -15.67 -15.19 -5.44
N ASP A 291 -15.38 -16.43 -5.00
CA ASP A 291 -15.37 -17.61 -5.87
C ASP A 291 -16.76 -17.96 -6.37
N ALA A 292 -17.75 -17.93 -5.49
CA ALA A 292 -19.14 -18.16 -5.88
C ALA A 292 -19.63 -17.12 -6.90
N ARG A 293 -19.21 -15.86 -6.75
CA ARG A 293 -19.56 -14.76 -7.67
C ARG A 293 -18.84 -14.90 -8.99
N ALA A 294 -17.55 -15.25 -8.99
CA ALA A 294 -16.76 -15.53 -10.20
C ALA A 294 -17.36 -16.70 -11.00
N ALA A 295 -17.77 -17.77 -10.31
CA ALA A 295 -18.44 -18.92 -10.95
C ALA A 295 -19.77 -18.52 -11.61
N ARG A 296 -20.55 -17.60 -11.00
CA ARG A 296 -21.79 -17.10 -11.59
C ARG A 296 -21.55 -16.19 -12.79
N VAL A 297 -20.51 -15.36 -12.79
CA VAL A 297 -20.10 -14.58 -13.97
C VAL A 297 -19.68 -15.52 -15.10
N ALA A 298 -18.90 -16.56 -14.81
CA ALA A 298 -18.54 -17.57 -15.81
C ALA A 298 -19.77 -18.31 -16.34
N ALA A 299 -20.72 -18.66 -15.49
CA ALA A 299 -22.00 -19.27 -15.91
C ALA A 299 -22.82 -18.34 -16.79
N LEU A 300 -22.87 -17.04 -16.48
CA LEU A 300 -23.54 -16.01 -17.30
C LEU A 300 -23.00 -15.99 -18.73
N TYR A 301 -21.68 -15.97 -18.90
CA TYR A 301 -21.09 -15.95 -20.24
C TYR A 301 -21.23 -17.28 -20.98
N ARG A 302 -21.06 -18.43 -20.29
CA ARG A 302 -20.99 -19.75 -20.92
C ARG A 302 -22.35 -20.39 -21.23
N THR A 303 -23.40 -20.09 -20.46
CA THR A 303 -24.73 -20.70 -20.71
C THR A 303 -25.31 -20.24 -22.04
N PRO A 304 -25.77 -21.16 -22.89
CA PRO A 304 -26.56 -20.79 -24.08
C PRO A 304 -28.04 -20.53 -23.76
N ASP A 305 -28.51 -20.86 -22.53
CA ASP A 305 -29.91 -20.73 -22.11
C ASP A 305 -30.22 -19.27 -21.69
N PRO A 306 -31.09 -18.55 -22.45
CA PRO A 306 -31.49 -17.19 -22.12
C PRO A 306 -32.28 -17.08 -20.81
N ALA A 307 -33.08 -18.06 -20.47
CA ALA A 307 -33.91 -18.02 -19.26
C ALA A 307 -33.03 -18.12 -18.00
N ARG A 308 -32.00 -18.99 -18.03
CA ARG A 308 -31.00 -19.09 -16.96
C ARG A 308 -30.19 -17.80 -16.85
N ALA A 309 -29.78 -17.25 -17.98
CA ALA A 309 -29.01 -15.99 -17.99
C ALA A 309 -29.84 -14.84 -17.41
N ARG A 310 -31.11 -14.70 -17.78
CA ARG A 310 -32.02 -13.65 -17.28
C ARG A 310 -32.16 -13.69 -15.75
N ARG A 311 -32.34 -14.88 -15.17
CA ARG A 311 -32.41 -15.03 -13.70
C ARG A 311 -31.10 -14.55 -13.01
N LEU A 312 -29.94 -14.91 -13.56
CA LEU A 312 -28.64 -14.51 -13.00
C LEU A 312 -28.40 -13.02 -13.18
N LEU A 313 -28.75 -12.42 -14.32
CA LEU A 313 -28.63 -10.97 -14.56
C LEU A 313 -29.50 -10.20 -13.56
N GLY A 314 -30.74 -10.61 -13.34
CA GLY A 314 -31.67 -9.98 -12.39
C GLY A 314 -31.15 -10.04 -10.94
N ALA A 315 -30.52 -11.15 -10.55
CA ALA A 315 -29.96 -11.30 -9.20
C ALA A 315 -28.83 -10.27 -8.88
N TYR A 316 -28.18 -9.73 -9.92
CA TYR A 316 -27.10 -8.73 -9.79
C TYR A 316 -27.49 -7.35 -10.32
N GLY A 317 -28.70 -7.15 -10.81
CA GLY A 317 -29.12 -5.88 -11.40
C GLY A 317 -28.28 -5.48 -12.62
N VAL A 318 -27.76 -6.46 -13.38
CA VAL A 318 -26.91 -6.18 -14.54
C VAL A 318 -27.69 -5.46 -15.61
N ARG A 319 -27.25 -4.27 -15.98
CA ARG A 319 -27.84 -3.47 -17.04
C ARG A 319 -27.08 -3.54 -18.36
N TYR A 320 -25.75 -3.66 -18.31
CA TYR A 320 -24.93 -3.75 -19.51
C TYR A 320 -24.06 -4.99 -19.49
N VAL A 321 -23.96 -5.67 -20.62
CA VAL A 321 -23.05 -6.80 -20.84
C VAL A 321 -22.02 -6.41 -21.88
N VAL A 322 -20.75 -6.63 -21.59
CA VAL A 322 -19.63 -6.39 -22.51
C VAL A 322 -19.06 -7.73 -22.97
N ALA A 323 -18.83 -7.87 -24.27
CA ALA A 323 -18.08 -8.98 -24.84
C ALA A 323 -17.04 -8.44 -25.82
N GLY A 324 -15.82 -8.31 -25.35
CA GLY A 324 -14.64 -7.99 -26.12
C GLY A 324 -13.74 -9.23 -26.32
N PRO A 325 -12.52 -9.02 -26.82
CA PRO A 325 -11.56 -10.11 -27.00
C PRO A 325 -11.28 -10.90 -25.71
N LEU A 326 -11.27 -10.22 -24.55
CA LEU A 326 -10.98 -10.84 -23.25
C LEU A 326 -12.11 -11.79 -22.83
N GLU A 327 -13.37 -11.38 -22.94
CA GLU A 327 -14.53 -12.21 -22.62
C GLU A 327 -14.59 -13.45 -23.52
N ARG A 328 -14.33 -13.26 -24.82
CA ARG A 328 -14.30 -14.36 -25.82
C ARG A 328 -13.19 -15.36 -25.51
N ALA A 329 -12.00 -14.87 -25.20
CA ALA A 329 -10.86 -15.72 -24.83
C ALA A 329 -11.10 -16.48 -23.51
N THR A 330 -11.79 -15.84 -22.53
CA THR A 330 -12.00 -16.43 -21.19
C THR A 330 -13.15 -17.44 -21.17
N TYR A 331 -14.24 -17.15 -21.89
CA TYR A 331 -15.50 -17.91 -21.76
C TYR A 331 -15.94 -18.61 -23.06
N GLY A 332 -15.34 -18.28 -24.21
CA GLY A 332 -15.70 -18.80 -25.53
C GLY A 332 -16.92 -18.09 -26.14
N GLU A 333 -17.21 -18.42 -27.38
CA GLU A 333 -18.26 -17.77 -28.18
C GLU A 333 -19.66 -18.35 -27.97
N ARG A 334 -19.76 -19.65 -27.60
CA ARG A 334 -20.99 -20.42 -27.60
C ARG A 334 -22.14 -19.78 -26.81
N GLY A 335 -21.82 -19.12 -25.72
CA GLY A 335 -22.82 -18.49 -24.84
C GLY A 335 -23.16 -17.05 -25.20
N LEU A 336 -22.50 -16.44 -26.20
CA LEU A 336 -22.67 -15.00 -26.46
C LEU A 336 -23.89 -14.67 -27.30
N ALA A 337 -24.35 -15.58 -28.17
CA ALA A 337 -25.48 -15.35 -29.05
C ALA A 337 -26.79 -15.00 -28.31
N LYS A 338 -26.97 -15.53 -27.09
CA LYS A 338 -28.15 -15.23 -26.27
C LYS A 338 -28.35 -13.77 -25.91
N TRP A 339 -27.26 -12.97 -25.93
CA TRP A 339 -27.37 -11.56 -25.58
C TRP A 339 -28.24 -10.76 -26.54
N ASP A 340 -28.33 -11.19 -27.80
CA ASP A 340 -29.23 -10.60 -28.80
C ASP A 340 -30.69 -10.84 -28.49
N ASP A 341 -31.03 -11.97 -27.79
CA ASP A 341 -32.39 -12.28 -27.34
C ASP A 341 -32.72 -11.57 -26.00
N LEU A 342 -31.74 -11.17 -25.24
CA LEU A 342 -31.91 -10.62 -23.89
C LEU A 342 -31.74 -9.09 -23.82
N GLY A 343 -31.17 -8.50 -24.85
CA GLY A 343 -30.83 -7.08 -24.84
C GLY A 343 -30.67 -6.48 -26.23
N ARG A 344 -30.50 -5.19 -26.26
CA ARG A 344 -30.23 -4.42 -27.48
C ARG A 344 -28.75 -4.12 -27.60
N ARG A 345 -28.14 -4.36 -28.74
CA ARG A 345 -26.77 -3.91 -29.02
C ARG A 345 -26.75 -2.38 -29.04
N VAL A 346 -25.97 -1.78 -28.15
CA VAL A 346 -25.83 -0.34 -28.04
C VAL A 346 -24.46 0.15 -28.51
N TYR A 347 -23.51 -0.77 -28.59
CA TYR A 347 -22.19 -0.55 -29.16
C TYR A 347 -21.70 -1.86 -29.80
N ASP A 348 -21.15 -1.77 -31.02
CA ASP A 348 -20.58 -2.93 -31.72
C ASP A 348 -19.51 -2.44 -32.71
N ARG A 349 -18.22 -2.44 -32.27
CA ARG A 349 -17.08 -2.00 -33.09
C ARG A 349 -15.81 -2.72 -32.72
N ALA A 350 -14.98 -2.99 -33.72
CA ALA A 350 -13.61 -3.51 -33.57
C ALA A 350 -13.52 -4.74 -32.62
N GLY A 351 -14.50 -5.65 -32.71
CA GLY A 351 -14.53 -6.89 -31.93
C GLY A 351 -15.04 -6.75 -30.49
N THR A 352 -15.55 -5.60 -30.10
CA THR A 352 -16.19 -5.39 -28.80
C THR A 352 -17.64 -4.98 -28.99
N THR A 353 -18.53 -5.71 -28.31
CA THR A 353 -19.98 -5.48 -28.34
C THR A 353 -20.46 -5.16 -26.92
N VAL A 354 -21.37 -4.20 -26.79
CA VAL A 354 -22.10 -3.92 -25.54
C VAL A 354 -23.59 -4.08 -25.79
N TRP A 355 -24.24 -4.86 -24.92
CA TRP A 355 -25.70 -4.99 -24.91
C TRP A 355 -26.27 -4.26 -23.70
N GLU A 356 -27.33 -3.52 -23.91
CA GLU A 356 -28.22 -3.04 -22.84
C GLU A 356 -29.29 -4.10 -22.62
N ILE A 357 -29.38 -4.67 -21.43
CA ILE A 357 -30.31 -5.72 -21.07
C ILE A 357 -31.70 -5.13 -20.88
N LEU A 358 -32.68 -5.73 -21.51
CA LEU A 358 -34.08 -5.36 -21.37
C LEU A 358 -34.66 -6.04 -20.12
N SER A 359 -35.20 -5.21 -19.21
CA SER A 359 -35.89 -5.64 -17.98
C SER A 359 -37.15 -6.42 -18.25
#